data_5e364a36bedc9765b145386dbf50c72b
#
_entry.id   5e364a36bedc9765b145386dbf50c72b
#
_cell.length_a   1.000
_cell.length_b   1.000
_cell.length_c   1.000
_cell.angle_alpha   90.00
_cell.angle_beta   90.00
_cell.angle_gamma   90.00
#
_symmetry.space_group_name_H-M   'P 1'
#
loop_
_entity.id
_entity.type
_entity.pdbx_description
1 polymer ?
#
loop_
_entity_poly.entity_id
_entity_poly.type
_entity_poly.pdbx_seq_one_letter_code
_entity_poly.pdbx_strand_id
1 'polypeptide(L)'
;MVPLLLGITVVLFGVIQAAPGGPEGALLGSGRVVDPAAVEAYRERLGVDRPVPVQYLRWLGGAVQGDLGVSFSTTRPVAEMILERLPATLELMGAAFLLAAVLAFALGILGAVKQYTWWDHVGTGVSFLGIAMPVFWLALILQLVFGVWLGWLPVAGTRTMGEASVADHLAHLVLPAFVLSFRYVADWSRYLRASLLAALGADYVRTARAKGLPERVVVGVHALRNALIPVVSVMALNLAALFSGAVITETVFAWPGIGRMFVQAMFARDYPVLMGILLLGSAMVVVFNLVADVVYGILDPRIRYE
;
A
#
# COMPACT_ATOMS: atom_id res chain seq x y z
N MET A 1 -3.06 11.04 18.67
CA MET A 1 -3.38 10.94 17.23
C MET A 1 -3.69 12.29 16.58
N VAL A 2 -4.61 13.10 17.07
CA VAL A 2 -4.93 14.42 16.46
C VAL A 2 -3.71 15.34 16.32
N PRO A 3 -2.86 15.53 17.35
CA PRO A 3 -1.66 16.38 17.20
C PRO A 3 -0.68 15.88 16.15
N LEU A 4 -0.57 14.56 15.99
CA LEU A 4 0.27 13.94 14.96
C LEU A 4 -0.25 14.27 13.55
N LEU A 5 -1.54 14.09 13.30
CA LEU A 5 -2.16 14.44 12.02
C LEU A 5 -1.99 15.93 11.71
N LEU A 6 -2.21 16.81 12.69
CA LEU A 6 -1.99 18.24 12.50
C LEU A 6 -0.52 18.54 12.17
N GLY A 7 0.44 17.95 12.88
CA GLY A 7 1.86 18.11 12.57
C GLY A 7 2.22 17.66 11.16
N ILE A 8 1.68 16.50 10.73
CA ILE A 8 1.87 16.00 9.37
C ILE A 8 1.29 16.98 8.33
N THR A 9 0.08 17.48 8.53
CA THR A 9 -0.54 18.43 7.57
C THR A 9 0.23 19.73 7.44
N VAL A 10 0.79 20.27 8.55
CA VAL A 10 1.66 21.46 8.53
C VAL A 10 2.92 21.20 7.69
N VAL A 11 3.60 20.08 7.96
CA VAL A 11 4.82 19.71 7.21
C VAL A 11 4.52 19.51 5.73
N LEU A 12 3.48 18.74 5.40
CA LEU A 12 3.08 18.49 4.01
C LEU A 12 2.73 19.77 3.27
N PHE A 13 1.95 20.65 3.91
CA PHE A 13 1.60 21.94 3.33
C PHE A 13 2.86 22.79 3.08
N GLY A 14 3.76 22.84 4.05
CA GLY A 14 5.04 23.54 3.92
C GLY A 14 5.92 23.01 2.79
N VAL A 15 6.03 21.68 2.66
CA VAL A 15 6.80 21.02 1.58
C VAL A 15 6.20 21.36 0.21
N ILE A 16 4.88 21.32 0.07
CA ILE A 16 4.21 21.64 -1.20
C ILE A 16 4.41 23.11 -1.56
N GLN A 17 4.33 24.01 -0.58
CA GLN A 17 4.57 25.44 -0.80
C GLN A 17 6.04 25.76 -1.13
N ALA A 18 6.99 24.97 -0.61
CA ALA A 18 8.41 25.12 -0.93
C ALA A 18 8.78 24.56 -2.30
N ALA A 19 7.89 23.78 -2.95
CA ALA A 19 8.15 23.21 -4.26
C ALA A 19 8.24 24.33 -5.33
N PRO A 20 9.32 24.35 -6.15
CA PRO A 20 9.52 25.41 -7.12
C PRO A 20 8.44 25.40 -8.21
N GLY A 21 7.94 26.60 -8.55
CA GLY A 21 7.11 26.83 -9.74
C GLY A 21 5.59 26.84 -9.54
N GLY A 22 5.07 26.94 -8.30
CA GLY A 22 3.65 27.22 -8.01
C GLY A 22 2.60 26.46 -8.86
N PRO A 23 1.30 26.61 -8.61
CA PRO A 23 0.26 26.03 -9.44
C PRO A 23 0.22 26.62 -10.86
N GLU A 24 0.68 27.87 -11.02
CA GLU A 24 0.86 28.52 -12.32
C GLU A 24 1.90 27.86 -13.21
N GLY A 25 2.83 27.09 -12.65
CA GLY A 25 3.82 26.34 -13.40
C GLY A 25 3.22 25.33 -14.38
N ALA A 26 2.02 24.84 -14.11
CA ALA A 26 1.27 23.99 -15.04
C ALA A 26 0.82 24.77 -16.30
N LEU A 27 0.46 26.03 -16.15
CA LEU A 27 0.13 26.94 -17.28
C LEU A 27 1.38 27.34 -18.08
N LEU A 28 2.47 27.65 -17.37
CA LEU A 28 3.73 28.10 -17.98
C LEU A 28 4.49 26.95 -18.67
N GLY A 29 4.37 25.73 -18.18
CA GLY A 29 5.02 24.53 -18.74
C GLY A 29 4.45 24.08 -20.10
N SER A 30 3.34 24.64 -20.54
CA SER A 30 2.71 24.32 -21.84
C SER A 30 3.43 24.96 -23.06
N GLY A 31 4.50 25.73 -22.83
CA GLY A 31 5.22 26.43 -23.91
C GLY A 31 4.43 27.59 -24.56
N ARG A 32 3.27 27.93 -24.02
CA ARG A 32 2.46 29.07 -24.44
C ARG A 32 2.92 30.33 -23.73
N VAL A 33 3.02 31.42 -24.50
CA VAL A 33 3.16 32.76 -23.91
C VAL A 33 1.84 33.08 -23.20
N VAL A 34 1.83 33.00 -21.88
CA VAL A 34 0.63 33.32 -21.07
C VAL A 34 0.71 34.76 -20.65
N ASP A 35 -0.36 35.50 -20.86
CA ASP A 35 -0.51 36.91 -20.40
C ASP A 35 -0.29 36.97 -18.88
N PRO A 36 0.65 37.81 -18.38
CA PRO A 36 0.85 37.99 -16.93
C PRO A 36 -0.44 38.33 -16.17
N ALA A 37 -1.37 39.07 -16.76
CA ALA A 37 -2.67 39.40 -16.15
C ALA A 37 -3.55 38.12 -15.98
N ALA A 38 -3.49 37.20 -16.93
CA ALA A 38 -4.21 35.93 -16.83
C ALA A 38 -3.63 35.00 -15.74
N VAL A 39 -2.31 35.04 -15.55
CA VAL A 39 -1.63 34.32 -14.47
C VAL A 39 -2.06 34.85 -13.11
N GLU A 40 -2.09 36.19 -12.94
CA GLU A 40 -2.48 36.81 -11.67
C GLU A 40 -3.97 36.55 -11.35
N ALA A 41 -4.86 36.69 -12.32
CA ALA A 41 -6.27 36.36 -12.15
C ALA A 41 -6.48 34.88 -11.79
N TYR A 42 -5.64 33.98 -12.32
CA TYR A 42 -5.65 32.55 -11.96
C TYR A 42 -5.17 32.33 -10.54
N ARG A 43 -4.11 32.99 -10.08
CA ARG A 43 -3.60 32.95 -8.69
C ARG A 43 -4.62 33.47 -7.69
N GLU A 44 -5.27 34.61 -7.97
CA GLU A 44 -6.35 35.14 -7.14
C GLU A 44 -7.52 34.15 -7.02
N ARG A 45 -7.93 33.57 -8.15
CA ARG A 45 -9.02 32.57 -8.19
C ARG A 45 -8.71 31.37 -7.34
N LEU A 46 -7.44 30.91 -7.31
CA LEU A 46 -6.99 29.79 -6.50
C LEU A 46 -6.72 30.18 -5.04
N GLY A 47 -6.69 31.47 -4.72
CA GLY A 47 -6.38 31.98 -3.38
C GLY A 47 -4.94 31.75 -2.93
N VAL A 48 -4.02 31.53 -3.88
CA VAL A 48 -2.58 31.32 -3.61
C VAL A 48 -1.81 32.65 -3.49
N ASP A 49 -2.46 33.76 -3.69
CA ASP A 49 -1.98 35.13 -3.47
C ASP A 49 -1.85 35.52 -1.98
N ARG A 50 -2.47 34.74 -1.09
CA ARG A 50 -2.51 35.02 0.35
C ARG A 50 -1.28 34.53 1.08
N PRO A 51 -0.96 35.08 2.30
CA PRO A 51 0.09 34.54 3.15
C PRO A 51 -0.10 33.05 3.43
N VAL A 52 0.99 32.27 3.37
CA VAL A 52 0.98 30.80 3.54
C VAL A 52 0.20 30.31 4.77
N PRO A 53 0.32 30.94 5.98
CA PRO A 53 -0.47 30.51 7.12
C PRO A 53 -1.98 30.66 6.92
N VAL A 54 -2.42 31.69 6.18
CA VAL A 54 -3.84 31.91 5.88
C VAL A 54 -4.37 30.88 4.90
N GLN A 55 -3.58 30.51 3.90
CA GLN A 55 -3.91 29.42 2.96
C GLN A 55 -4.08 28.10 3.73
N TYR A 56 -3.13 27.77 4.62
CA TYR A 56 -3.16 26.54 5.45
C TYR A 56 -4.42 26.51 6.33
N LEU A 57 -4.70 27.57 7.09
CA LEU A 57 -5.86 27.61 7.99
C LEU A 57 -7.19 27.49 7.24
N ARG A 58 -7.31 28.08 6.06
CA ARG A 58 -8.49 27.92 5.21
C ARG A 58 -8.64 26.48 4.72
N TRP A 59 -7.56 25.91 4.19
CA TRP A 59 -7.56 24.53 3.75
C TRP A 59 -7.91 23.57 4.90
N LEU A 60 -7.30 23.76 6.08
CA LEU A 60 -7.58 22.95 7.26
C LEU A 60 -9.04 23.08 7.72
N GLY A 61 -9.57 24.30 7.71
CA GLY A 61 -10.97 24.56 8.06
C GLY A 61 -11.97 23.87 7.12
N GLY A 62 -11.67 23.83 5.82
CA GLY A 62 -12.42 23.05 4.83
C GLY A 62 -12.27 21.55 5.05
N ALA A 63 -11.03 21.07 5.23
CA ALA A 63 -10.72 19.65 5.40
C ALA A 63 -11.44 19.01 6.60
N VAL A 64 -11.56 19.74 7.72
CA VAL A 64 -12.33 19.31 8.91
C VAL A 64 -13.82 19.16 8.61
N GLN A 65 -14.35 19.89 7.64
CA GLN A 65 -15.75 19.83 7.19
C GLN A 65 -15.96 18.85 6.02
N GLY A 66 -14.88 18.14 5.59
CA GLY A 66 -14.91 17.22 4.45
C GLY A 66 -14.70 17.89 3.08
N ASP A 67 -14.49 19.21 3.06
CA ASP A 67 -14.14 19.95 1.84
C ASP A 67 -12.62 19.98 1.68
N LEU A 68 -12.11 19.16 0.74
CA LEU A 68 -10.69 19.09 0.39
C LEU A 68 -10.30 20.07 -0.73
N GLY A 69 -11.24 20.96 -1.12
CA GLY A 69 -11.07 21.89 -2.21
C GLY A 69 -11.37 21.28 -3.58
N VAL A 70 -10.99 22.02 -4.62
CA VAL A 70 -11.25 21.71 -6.02
C VAL A 70 -9.92 21.50 -6.74
N SER A 71 -9.84 20.46 -7.57
CA SER A 71 -8.69 20.16 -8.43
C SER A 71 -8.39 21.34 -9.37
N PHE A 72 -7.13 21.74 -9.45
CA PHE A 72 -6.68 22.80 -10.35
C PHE A 72 -6.72 22.37 -11.81
N SER A 73 -6.51 21.09 -12.07
CA SER A 73 -6.45 20.54 -13.43
C SER A 73 -7.81 20.16 -13.99
N THR A 74 -8.71 19.61 -13.17
CA THR A 74 -10.00 19.06 -13.61
C THR A 74 -11.22 19.88 -13.17
N THR A 75 -11.04 20.84 -12.26
CA THR A 75 -12.11 21.64 -11.63
C THR A 75 -13.18 20.80 -10.90
N ARG A 76 -12.87 19.53 -10.56
CA ARG A 76 -13.75 18.63 -9.80
C ARG A 76 -13.45 18.70 -8.29
N PRO A 77 -14.44 18.47 -7.42
CA PRO A 77 -14.21 18.33 -5.99
C PRO A 77 -13.22 17.19 -5.70
N VAL A 78 -12.17 17.47 -4.91
CA VAL A 78 -11.11 16.50 -4.60
C VAL A 78 -11.65 15.31 -3.81
N ALA A 79 -12.58 15.54 -2.88
CA ALA A 79 -13.19 14.48 -2.08
C ALA A 79 -13.91 13.44 -2.97
N GLU A 80 -14.64 13.86 -3.99
CA GLU A 80 -15.29 12.95 -4.95
C GLU A 80 -14.27 12.16 -5.74
N MET A 81 -13.22 12.81 -6.25
CA MET A 81 -12.15 12.15 -7.01
C MET A 81 -11.45 11.06 -6.18
N ILE A 82 -11.23 11.32 -4.89
CA ILE A 82 -10.65 10.35 -3.96
C ILE A 82 -11.61 9.18 -3.74
N LEU A 83 -12.88 9.44 -3.44
CA LEU A 83 -13.87 8.41 -3.19
C LEU A 83 -14.11 7.49 -4.40
N GLU A 84 -14.03 8.01 -5.63
CA GLU A 84 -14.10 7.22 -6.86
C GLU A 84 -12.93 6.25 -7.02
N ARG A 85 -11.73 6.63 -6.54
CA ARG A 85 -10.48 5.86 -6.71
C ARG A 85 -10.15 4.93 -5.54
N LEU A 86 -10.65 5.25 -4.35
CA LEU A 86 -10.39 4.50 -3.12
C LEU A 86 -10.74 3.01 -3.23
N PRO A 87 -11.90 2.60 -3.80
CA PRO A 87 -12.23 1.19 -3.93
C PRO A 87 -11.21 0.40 -4.75
N ALA A 88 -10.68 0.95 -5.84
CA ALA A 88 -9.69 0.28 -6.67
C ALA A 88 -8.35 0.07 -5.91
N THR A 89 -7.91 1.05 -5.14
CA THR A 89 -6.73 0.89 -4.27
C THR A 89 -6.95 -0.17 -3.20
N LEU A 90 -8.11 -0.15 -2.52
CA LEU A 90 -8.43 -1.13 -1.47
C LEU A 90 -8.57 -2.54 -2.02
N GLU A 91 -9.13 -2.70 -3.21
CA GLU A 91 -9.22 -3.98 -3.92
C GLU A 91 -7.83 -4.56 -4.20
N LEU A 92 -6.94 -3.76 -4.79
CA LEU A 92 -5.57 -4.18 -5.10
C LEU A 92 -4.80 -4.52 -3.81
N MET A 93 -4.91 -3.69 -2.77
CA MET A 93 -4.29 -3.95 -1.47
C MET A 93 -4.81 -5.22 -0.82
N GLY A 94 -6.13 -5.42 -0.82
CA GLY A 94 -6.78 -6.61 -0.26
C GLY A 94 -6.34 -7.88 -0.98
N ALA A 95 -6.34 -7.85 -2.32
CA ALA A 95 -5.87 -8.97 -3.14
C ALA A 95 -4.39 -9.29 -2.89
N ALA A 96 -3.54 -8.26 -2.84
CA ALA A 96 -2.11 -8.42 -2.55
C ALA A 96 -1.85 -8.94 -1.14
N PHE A 97 -2.59 -8.46 -0.14
CA PHE A 97 -2.48 -8.93 1.25
C PHE A 97 -2.86 -10.41 1.38
N LEU A 98 -4.00 -10.80 0.81
CA LEU A 98 -4.44 -12.19 0.85
C LEU A 98 -3.47 -13.11 0.12
N LEU A 99 -3.02 -12.72 -1.07
CA LEU A 99 -2.05 -13.49 -1.83
C LEU A 99 -0.71 -13.61 -1.07
N ALA A 100 -0.23 -12.51 -0.47
CA ALA A 100 0.97 -12.52 0.36
C ALA A 100 0.81 -13.46 1.56
N ALA A 101 -0.31 -13.43 2.26
CA ALA A 101 -0.58 -14.29 3.41
C ALA A 101 -0.56 -15.78 3.00
N VAL A 102 -1.30 -16.15 1.94
CA VAL A 102 -1.36 -17.53 1.47
C VAL A 102 0.03 -18.04 1.08
N LEU A 103 0.76 -17.29 0.27
CA LEU A 103 2.09 -17.71 -0.20
C LEU A 103 3.13 -17.72 0.93
N ALA A 104 3.12 -16.70 1.80
CA ALA A 104 4.04 -16.63 2.93
C ALA A 104 3.80 -17.77 3.94
N PHE A 105 2.54 -18.12 4.19
CA PHE A 105 2.23 -19.25 5.09
C PHE A 105 2.64 -20.57 4.48
N ALA A 106 2.38 -20.79 3.20
CA ALA A 106 2.84 -21.99 2.50
C ALA A 106 4.37 -22.14 2.56
N LEU A 107 5.12 -21.09 2.16
CA LEU A 107 6.58 -21.11 2.14
C LEU A 107 7.18 -21.18 3.55
N GLY A 108 6.64 -20.41 4.51
CA GLY A 108 7.13 -20.38 5.89
C GLY A 108 6.94 -21.69 6.63
N ILE A 109 5.75 -22.31 6.50
CA ILE A 109 5.45 -23.61 7.12
C ILE A 109 6.30 -24.71 6.46
N LEU A 110 6.33 -24.77 5.12
CA LEU A 110 7.13 -25.77 4.40
C LEU A 110 8.62 -25.65 4.72
N GLY A 111 9.16 -24.42 4.75
CA GLY A 111 10.55 -24.16 5.09
C GLY A 111 10.91 -24.52 6.52
N ALA A 112 9.98 -24.38 7.49
CA ALA A 112 10.21 -24.79 8.87
C ALA A 112 10.09 -26.30 9.07
N VAL A 113 9.05 -26.94 8.53
CA VAL A 113 8.78 -28.37 8.71
C VAL A 113 9.77 -29.23 7.92
N LYS A 114 10.18 -28.75 6.74
CA LYS A 114 11.14 -29.43 5.86
C LYS A 114 12.47 -28.67 5.83
N GLN A 115 13.02 -28.35 6.99
CA GLN A 115 14.29 -27.63 7.12
C GLN A 115 15.43 -28.34 6.37
N TYR A 116 16.32 -27.57 5.72
CA TYR A 116 17.46 -28.02 4.91
C TYR A 116 17.11 -28.87 3.67
N THR A 117 15.82 -28.92 3.29
CA THR A 117 15.41 -29.56 2.02
C THR A 117 15.30 -28.53 0.89
N TRP A 118 15.03 -29.03 -0.33
CA TRP A 118 14.77 -28.19 -1.50
C TRP A 118 13.68 -27.12 -1.25
N TRP A 119 12.62 -27.48 -0.52
CA TRP A 119 11.52 -26.54 -0.19
C TRP A 119 11.99 -25.37 0.66
N ASP A 120 12.90 -25.61 1.58
CA ASP A 120 13.50 -24.57 2.41
C ASP A 120 14.42 -23.65 1.59
N HIS A 121 15.21 -24.23 0.68
CA HIS A 121 16.06 -23.44 -0.22
C HIS A 121 15.25 -22.60 -1.20
N VAL A 122 14.14 -23.12 -1.76
CA VAL A 122 13.20 -22.34 -2.60
C VAL A 122 12.61 -21.17 -1.82
N GLY A 123 12.06 -21.41 -0.61
CA GLY A 123 11.51 -20.35 0.23
C GLY A 123 12.54 -19.26 0.55
N THR A 124 13.76 -19.67 0.85
CA THR A 124 14.88 -18.75 1.10
C THR A 124 15.24 -17.95 -0.17
N GLY A 125 15.33 -18.61 -1.32
CA GLY A 125 15.60 -17.96 -2.61
C GLY A 125 14.53 -16.93 -2.99
N VAL A 126 13.25 -17.28 -2.86
CA VAL A 126 12.13 -16.35 -3.07
C VAL A 126 12.21 -15.15 -2.12
N SER A 127 12.59 -15.41 -0.86
CA SER A 127 12.74 -14.33 0.12
C SER A 127 13.86 -13.36 -0.24
N PHE A 128 15.02 -13.86 -0.69
CA PHE A 128 16.12 -12.99 -1.14
C PHE A 128 15.73 -12.20 -2.39
N LEU A 129 15.09 -12.83 -3.37
CA LEU A 129 14.62 -12.15 -4.58
C LEU A 129 13.60 -11.05 -4.24
N GLY A 130 12.64 -11.32 -3.34
CA GLY A 130 11.61 -10.35 -2.97
C GLY A 130 12.14 -9.10 -2.27
N ILE A 131 13.29 -9.20 -1.59
CA ILE A 131 13.93 -8.06 -0.93
C ILE A 131 14.86 -7.31 -1.90
N ALA A 132 15.60 -8.07 -2.72
CA ALA A 132 16.60 -7.50 -3.62
C ALA A 132 15.99 -6.82 -4.86
N MET A 133 14.79 -7.25 -5.28
CA MET A 133 14.21 -6.84 -6.56
C MET A 133 13.36 -5.58 -6.39
N PRO A 134 13.66 -4.48 -7.11
CA PRO A 134 12.81 -3.29 -7.13
C PRO A 134 11.41 -3.62 -7.66
N VAL A 135 10.36 -3.12 -6.99
CA VAL A 135 8.95 -3.40 -7.33
C VAL A 135 8.62 -3.05 -8.79
N PHE A 136 9.06 -1.88 -9.26
CA PHE A 136 8.81 -1.46 -10.64
C PHE A 136 9.50 -2.36 -11.68
N TRP A 137 10.69 -2.85 -11.38
CA TRP A 137 11.44 -3.75 -12.25
C TRP A 137 10.77 -5.12 -12.37
N LEU A 138 10.33 -5.70 -11.24
CA LEU A 138 9.53 -6.90 -11.22
C LEU A 138 8.24 -6.73 -12.04
N ALA A 139 7.54 -5.59 -11.87
CA ALA A 139 6.33 -5.28 -12.61
C ALA A 139 6.56 -5.30 -14.12
N LEU A 140 7.60 -4.61 -14.60
CA LEU A 140 7.92 -4.54 -16.03
C LEU A 140 8.30 -5.90 -16.62
N ILE A 141 9.07 -6.72 -15.87
CA ILE A 141 9.43 -8.08 -16.32
C ILE A 141 8.18 -8.95 -16.44
N LEU A 142 7.31 -8.93 -15.43
CA LEU A 142 6.09 -9.76 -15.47
C LEU A 142 5.12 -9.31 -16.57
N GLN A 143 4.99 -8.01 -16.81
CA GLN A 143 4.25 -7.50 -17.98
C GLN A 143 4.83 -7.99 -19.30
N LEU A 144 6.16 -7.93 -19.45
CA LEU A 144 6.84 -8.38 -20.65
C LEU A 144 6.66 -9.89 -20.86
N VAL A 145 6.90 -10.70 -19.82
CA VAL A 145 6.84 -12.17 -19.92
C VAL A 145 5.40 -12.64 -20.08
N PHE A 146 4.51 -12.30 -19.15
CA PHE A 146 3.16 -12.86 -19.10
C PHE A 146 2.17 -12.10 -19.99
N GLY A 147 2.39 -10.82 -20.21
CA GLY A 147 1.50 -10.00 -21.02
C GLY A 147 1.89 -9.94 -22.48
N VAL A 148 3.18 -9.74 -22.80
CA VAL A 148 3.63 -9.54 -24.18
C VAL A 148 4.11 -10.84 -24.82
N TRP A 149 5.02 -11.60 -24.18
CA TRP A 149 5.60 -12.80 -24.80
C TRP A 149 4.65 -13.99 -24.79
N LEU A 150 4.00 -14.25 -23.65
CA LEU A 150 3.10 -15.39 -23.50
C LEU A 150 1.64 -15.04 -23.84
N GLY A 151 1.26 -13.76 -23.71
CA GLY A 151 -0.13 -13.33 -23.96
C GLY A 151 -1.16 -13.93 -23.00
N TRP A 152 -0.72 -14.37 -21.80
CA TRP A 152 -1.60 -15.06 -20.85
C TRP A 152 -2.42 -14.10 -19.98
N LEU A 153 -1.85 -12.93 -19.65
CA LEU A 153 -2.45 -11.96 -18.75
C LEU A 153 -2.40 -10.55 -19.35
N PRO A 154 -3.39 -9.70 -19.05
CA PRO A 154 -3.41 -8.32 -19.50
C PRO A 154 -2.24 -7.52 -18.91
N VAL A 155 -1.69 -6.60 -19.70
CA VAL A 155 -0.54 -5.78 -19.30
C VAL A 155 -0.92 -4.57 -18.42
N ALA A 156 -2.16 -4.04 -18.55
CA ALA A 156 -2.57 -2.81 -17.86
C ALA A 156 -4.08 -2.64 -17.84
N GLY A 157 -4.55 -1.72 -16.97
CA GLY A 157 -5.97 -1.42 -16.81
C GLY A 157 -6.68 -2.38 -15.88
N THR A 158 -8.01 -2.31 -15.83
CA THR A 158 -8.87 -3.14 -14.99
C THR A 158 -9.81 -4.04 -15.78
N ARG A 159 -9.94 -3.82 -17.08
CA ARG A 159 -10.82 -4.58 -17.98
C ARG A 159 -10.37 -4.43 -19.42
N THR A 160 -10.66 -5.45 -20.22
CA THR A 160 -10.52 -5.39 -21.68
C THR A 160 -11.66 -4.59 -22.29
N MET A 161 -11.38 -3.77 -23.29
CA MET A 161 -12.43 -2.98 -23.98
C MET A 161 -13.50 -3.89 -24.55
N GLY A 162 -14.76 -3.62 -24.16
CA GLY A 162 -15.92 -4.41 -24.61
C GLY A 162 -16.23 -5.65 -23.77
N GLU A 163 -15.37 -6.01 -22.80
CA GLU A 163 -15.63 -7.10 -21.88
C GLU A 163 -16.00 -6.56 -20.47
N ALA A 164 -17.07 -7.11 -19.90
CA ALA A 164 -17.54 -6.75 -18.57
C ALA A 164 -17.57 -7.97 -17.62
N SER A 165 -16.79 -9.02 -17.92
CA SER A 165 -16.78 -10.25 -17.13
C SER A 165 -15.94 -10.10 -15.86
N VAL A 166 -16.34 -10.80 -14.78
CA VAL A 166 -15.56 -10.90 -13.54
C VAL A 166 -14.22 -11.59 -13.81
N ALA A 167 -14.20 -12.57 -14.71
CA ALA A 167 -12.98 -13.30 -15.06
C ALA A 167 -11.93 -12.39 -15.70
N ASP A 168 -12.35 -11.48 -16.61
CA ASP A 168 -11.47 -10.48 -17.22
C ASP A 168 -10.90 -9.53 -16.17
N HIS A 169 -11.75 -9.01 -15.27
CA HIS A 169 -11.30 -8.15 -14.20
C HIS A 169 -10.27 -8.84 -13.27
N LEU A 170 -10.53 -10.10 -12.89
CA LEU A 170 -9.58 -10.88 -12.09
C LEU A 170 -8.26 -11.12 -12.84
N ALA A 171 -8.30 -11.37 -14.16
CA ALA A 171 -7.09 -11.50 -14.97
C ALA A 171 -6.21 -10.23 -14.92
N HIS A 172 -6.84 -9.05 -14.98
CA HIS A 172 -6.14 -7.76 -14.83
C HIS A 172 -5.57 -7.54 -13.41
N LEU A 173 -6.17 -8.13 -12.39
CA LEU A 173 -5.74 -8.00 -11.00
C LEU A 173 -4.55 -8.91 -10.65
N VAL A 174 -4.34 -10.03 -11.35
CA VAL A 174 -3.31 -11.04 -11.03
C VAL A 174 -1.92 -10.45 -10.95
N LEU A 175 -1.44 -9.81 -12.02
CA LEU A 175 -0.07 -9.28 -12.07
C LEU A 175 0.16 -8.15 -11.05
N PRO A 176 -0.71 -7.12 -10.96
CA PRO A 176 -0.55 -6.07 -9.95
C PRO A 176 -0.56 -6.61 -8.53
N ALA A 177 -1.49 -7.51 -8.19
CA ALA A 177 -1.58 -8.11 -6.86
C ALA A 177 -0.34 -8.95 -6.54
N PHE A 178 0.17 -9.73 -7.50
CA PHE A 178 1.39 -10.52 -7.32
C PHE A 178 2.61 -9.62 -7.08
N VAL A 179 2.80 -8.58 -7.90
CA VAL A 179 3.91 -7.64 -7.74
C VAL A 179 3.88 -6.96 -6.38
N LEU A 180 2.71 -6.44 -5.98
CA LEU A 180 2.56 -5.77 -4.69
C LEU A 180 2.74 -6.74 -3.51
N SER A 181 2.31 -8.01 -3.65
CA SER A 181 2.45 -9.03 -2.60
C SER A 181 3.87 -9.53 -2.41
N PHE A 182 4.69 -9.54 -3.47
CA PHE A 182 5.95 -10.30 -3.53
C PHE A 182 6.94 -9.96 -2.41
N ARG A 183 7.11 -8.67 -2.09
CA ARG A 183 7.94 -8.23 -0.97
C ARG A 183 7.42 -8.78 0.36
N TYR A 184 6.09 -8.74 0.57
CA TYR A 184 5.48 -9.21 1.81
C TYR A 184 5.53 -10.73 1.94
N VAL A 185 5.42 -11.47 0.84
CA VAL A 185 5.69 -12.91 0.80
C VAL A 185 7.09 -13.20 1.33
N ALA A 186 8.09 -12.46 0.87
CA ALA A 186 9.48 -12.62 1.29
C ALA A 186 9.67 -12.34 2.80
N ASP A 187 9.11 -11.25 3.30
CA ASP A 187 9.26 -10.86 4.70
C ASP A 187 8.48 -11.82 5.63
N TRP A 188 7.19 -12.03 5.36
CA TRP A 188 6.33 -12.83 6.25
C TRP A 188 6.70 -14.31 6.26
N SER A 189 7.13 -14.89 5.14
CA SER A 189 7.58 -16.29 5.10
C SER A 189 8.82 -16.52 5.98
N ARG A 190 9.76 -15.59 6.00
CA ARG A 190 10.95 -15.66 6.88
C ARG A 190 10.57 -15.51 8.35
N TYR A 191 9.69 -14.55 8.68
CA TYR A 191 9.21 -14.39 10.05
C TYR A 191 8.49 -15.66 10.52
N LEU A 192 7.60 -16.21 9.70
CA LEU A 192 6.85 -17.42 10.04
C LEU A 192 7.80 -18.63 10.18
N ARG A 193 8.75 -18.81 9.25
CA ARG A 193 9.74 -19.87 9.34
C ARG A 193 10.55 -19.78 10.63
N ALA A 194 11.08 -18.63 10.97
CA ALA A 194 11.88 -18.44 12.17
C ALA A 194 11.07 -18.68 13.46
N SER A 195 9.86 -18.11 13.53
CA SER A 195 8.96 -18.27 14.67
C SER A 195 8.48 -19.71 14.84
N LEU A 196 8.18 -20.41 13.74
CA LEU A 196 7.75 -21.81 13.78
C LEU A 196 8.90 -22.75 14.17
N LEU A 197 10.14 -22.51 13.72
CA LEU A 197 11.31 -23.26 14.15
C LEU A 197 11.56 -23.10 15.66
N ALA A 198 11.45 -21.88 16.19
CA ALA A 198 11.56 -21.62 17.63
C ALA A 198 10.47 -22.37 18.42
N ALA A 199 9.22 -22.33 17.94
CA ALA A 199 8.09 -23.03 18.55
C ALA A 199 8.28 -24.55 18.53
N LEU A 200 8.75 -25.14 17.44
CA LEU A 200 9.01 -26.57 17.31
C LEU A 200 10.09 -27.10 18.27
N GLY A 201 11.02 -26.25 18.71
CA GLY A 201 12.04 -26.53 19.71
C GLY A 201 11.57 -26.41 21.16
N ALA A 202 10.40 -25.85 21.44
CA ALA A 202 9.91 -25.57 22.78
C ALA A 202 9.43 -26.82 23.53
N ASP A 203 9.51 -26.81 24.87
CA ASP A 203 9.20 -27.95 25.73
C ASP A 203 7.75 -28.40 25.67
N TYR A 204 6.80 -27.49 25.42
CA TYR A 204 5.41 -27.87 25.25
C TYR A 204 5.17 -28.70 23.97
N VAL A 205 5.97 -28.49 22.93
CA VAL A 205 5.95 -29.31 21.71
C VAL A 205 6.57 -30.69 21.94
N ARG A 206 7.68 -30.75 22.71
CA ARG A 206 8.25 -32.04 23.15
C ARG A 206 7.25 -32.84 23.98
N THR A 207 6.53 -32.19 24.89
CA THR A 207 5.48 -32.84 25.67
C THR A 207 4.33 -33.35 24.80
N ALA A 208 3.91 -32.60 23.78
CA ALA A 208 2.88 -33.03 22.84
C ALA A 208 3.32 -34.28 22.04
N ARG A 209 4.58 -34.33 21.58
CA ARG A 209 5.15 -35.51 20.93
C ARG A 209 5.29 -36.72 21.88
N ALA A 210 5.71 -36.51 23.13
CA ALA A 210 5.81 -37.57 24.14
C ALA A 210 4.44 -38.18 24.49
N LYS A 211 3.35 -37.43 24.33
CA LYS A 211 1.95 -37.93 24.46
C LYS A 211 1.45 -38.69 23.24
N GLY A 212 2.28 -38.91 22.22
CA GLY A 212 1.94 -39.67 21.02
C GLY A 212 1.04 -38.96 20.02
N LEU A 213 0.92 -37.61 20.10
CA LEU A 213 0.11 -36.88 19.14
C LEU A 213 0.74 -36.92 17.73
N PRO A 214 -0.08 -37.06 16.68
CA PRO A 214 0.43 -37.10 15.30
C PRO A 214 1.05 -35.74 14.92
N GLU A 215 2.14 -35.79 14.14
CA GLU A 215 2.95 -34.59 13.82
C GLU A 215 2.15 -33.43 13.21
N ARG A 216 1.11 -33.74 12.40
CA ARG A 216 0.19 -32.73 11.86
C ARG A 216 -0.55 -31.92 12.95
N VAL A 217 -0.85 -32.55 14.09
CA VAL A 217 -1.51 -31.87 15.24
C VAL A 217 -0.45 -31.11 16.03
N VAL A 218 0.73 -31.69 16.24
CA VAL A 218 1.85 -31.03 16.92
C VAL A 218 2.23 -29.74 16.18
N VAL A 219 2.41 -29.80 14.88
CA VAL A 219 2.75 -28.63 14.07
C VAL A 219 1.58 -27.66 13.95
N GLY A 220 0.40 -28.11 13.51
CA GLY A 220 -0.72 -27.24 13.14
C GLY A 220 -1.43 -26.60 14.34
N VAL A 221 -1.54 -27.32 15.47
CA VAL A 221 -2.27 -26.82 16.64
C VAL A 221 -1.33 -26.28 17.72
N HIS A 222 -0.27 -27.00 18.04
CA HIS A 222 0.60 -26.63 19.16
C HIS A 222 1.70 -25.64 18.76
N ALA A 223 2.41 -25.88 17.67
CA ALA A 223 3.52 -25.00 17.26
C ALA A 223 3.04 -23.78 16.47
N LEU A 224 2.22 -23.98 15.42
CA LEU A 224 1.81 -22.91 14.51
C LEU A 224 1.00 -21.82 15.21
N ARG A 225 0.08 -22.21 16.11
CA ARG A 225 -0.73 -21.23 16.86
C ARG A 225 0.13 -20.19 17.59
N ASN A 226 1.21 -20.63 18.24
CA ASN A 226 2.11 -19.73 18.96
C ASN A 226 3.05 -19.00 17.99
N ALA A 227 3.47 -19.66 16.91
CA ALA A 227 4.33 -19.07 15.89
C ALA A 227 3.64 -17.95 15.11
N LEU A 228 2.31 -17.97 14.99
CA LEU A 228 1.55 -16.95 14.27
C LEU A 228 1.49 -15.60 14.99
N ILE A 229 1.58 -15.55 16.32
CA ILE A 229 1.44 -14.31 17.09
C ILE A 229 2.38 -13.20 16.56
N PRO A 230 3.71 -13.38 16.50
CA PRO A 230 4.59 -12.33 15.99
C PRO A 230 4.41 -12.06 14.48
N VAL A 231 3.97 -13.06 13.71
CA VAL A 231 3.77 -12.91 12.27
C VAL A 231 2.57 -12.04 11.97
N VAL A 232 1.42 -12.31 12.61
CA VAL A 232 0.19 -11.52 12.43
C VAL A 232 0.41 -10.08 12.87
N SER A 233 1.22 -9.88 13.90
CA SER A 233 1.64 -8.58 14.35
C SER A 233 2.40 -7.79 13.27
N VAL A 234 3.40 -8.41 12.65
CA VAL A 234 4.14 -7.80 11.53
C VAL A 234 3.23 -7.56 10.33
N MET A 235 2.32 -8.49 10.02
CA MET A 235 1.34 -8.33 8.95
C MET A 235 0.44 -7.11 9.18
N ALA A 236 -0.05 -6.91 10.40
CA ALA A 236 -0.89 -5.77 10.76
C ALA A 236 -0.15 -4.43 10.59
N LEU A 237 1.11 -4.34 11.04
CA LEU A 237 1.95 -3.15 10.83
C LEU A 237 2.22 -2.87 9.33
N ASN A 238 2.32 -3.91 8.53
CA ASN A 238 2.58 -3.78 7.10
C ASN A 238 1.36 -3.32 6.28
N LEU A 239 0.14 -3.27 6.85
CA LEU A 239 -1.05 -2.74 6.16
C LEU A 239 -0.85 -1.28 5.72
N ALA A 240 -0.26 -0.45 6.58
CA ALA A 240 0.05 0.93 6.23
C ALA A 240 1.10 1.04 5.10
N ALA A 241 2.11 0.16 5.12
CA ALA A 241 3.14 0.12 4.08
C ALA A 241 2.61 -0.37 2.72
N LEU A 242 1.61 -1.27 2.71
CA LEU A 242 0.90 -1.69 1.50
C LEU A 242 0.26 -0.51 0.77
N PHE A 243 -0.37 0.42 1.50
CA PHE A 243 -0.95 1.62 0.92
C PHE A 243 0.08 2.47 0.17
N SER A 244 1.25 2.68 0.77
CA SER A 244 2.35 3.41 0.11
C SER A 244 2.95 2.63 -1.08
N GLY A 245 3.04 1.30 -0.99
CA GLY A 245 3.55 0.44 -2.06
C GLY A 245 2.63 0.36 -3.28
N ALA A 246 1.35 0.59 -3.10
CA ALA A 246 0.37 0.57 -4.18
C ALA A 246 0.63 1.66 -5.24
N VAL A 247 1.22 2.82 -4.88
CA VAL A 247 1.49 3.95 -5.80
C VAL A 247 2.26 3.52 -7.04
N ILE A 248 3.37 2.79 -6.86
CA ILE A 248 4.22 2.33 -7.97
C ILE A 248 3.48 1.29 -8.81
N THR A 249 2.85 0.32 -8.15
CA THR A 249 2.12 -0.76 -8.83
C THR A 249 0.94 -0.22 -9.63
N GLU A 250 0.14 0.66 -9.06
CA GLU A 250 -0.99 1.30 -9.74
C GLU A 250 -0.54 2.12 -10.95
N THR A 251 0.61 2.79 -10.84
CA THR A 251 1.15 3.60 -11.94
C THR A 251 1.62 2.71 -13.08
N VAL A 252 2.41 1.68 -12.81
CA VAL A 252 2.97 0.78 -13.83
C VAL A 252 1.87 -0.02 -14.54
N PHE A 253 0.90 -0.55 -13.79
CA PHE A 253 -0.21 -1.32 -14.37
C PHE A 253 -1.39 -0.47 -14.83
N ALA A 254 -1.28 0.86 -14.79
CA ALA A 254 -2.36 1.77 -15.10
C ALA A 254 -3.66 1.49 -14.30
N TRP A 255 -3.55 0.93 -13.09
CA TRP A 255 -4.65 0.67 -12.19
C TRP A 255 -5.27 1.99 -11.71
N PRO A 256 -6.61 2.17 -11.76
CA PRO A 256 -7.23 3.49 -11.53
C PRO A 256 -7.39 3.81 -10.04
N GLY A 257 -6.32 3.65 -9.25
CA GLY A 257 -6.32 3.91 -7.82
C GLY A 257 -5.83 5.30 -7.43
N ILE A 258 -5.75 5.52 -6.11
CA ILE A 258 -5.31 6.78 -5.47
C ILE A 258 -3.83 7.04 -5.72
N GLY A 259 -2.98 6.00 -5.70
CA GLY A 259 -1.55 6.15 -5.93
C GLY A 259 -1.23 6.65 -7.34
N ARG A 260 -1.94 6.12 -8.35
CA ARG A 260 -1.80 6.64 -9.72
C ARG A 260 -2.32 8.08 -9.81
N MET A 261 -3.42 8.41 -9.16
CA MET A 261 -3.93 9.78 -9.10
C MET A 261 -2.93 10.72 -8.43
N PHE A 262 -2.24 10.28 -7.38
CA PHE A 262 -1.17 11.03 -6.72
C PHE A 262 -0.04 11.38 -7.70
N VAL A 263 0.45 10.41 -8.48
CA VAL A 263 1.50 10.63 -9.47
C VAL A 263 1.04 11.60 -10.57
N GLN A 264 -0.20 11.44 -11.05
CA GLN A 264 -0.79 12.36 -12.03
C GLN A 264 -0.90 13.79 -11.49
N ALA A 265 -1.39 13.96 -10.26
CA ALA A 265 -1.50 15.25 -9.60
C ALA A 265 -0.13 15.90 -9.34
N MET A 266 0.89 15.10 -9.03
CA MET A 266 2.27 15.57 -8.85
C MET A 266 2.81 16.20 -10.15
N PHE A 267 2.67 15.52 -11.28
CA PHE A 267 3.09 16.06 -12.57
C PHE A 267 2.25 17.26 -13.03
N ALA A 268 0.95 17.27 -12.71
CA ALA A 268 0.05 18.38 -13.00
C ALA A 268 0.18 19.54 -12.01
N ARG A 269 0.97 19.42 -10.92
CA ARG A 269 1.07 20.40 -9.82
C ARG A 269 -0.29 20.76 -9.21
N ASP A 270 -1.14 19.74 -9.10
CA ASP A 270 -2.50 19.87 -8.56
C ASP A 270 -2.47 19.77 -7.03
N TYR A 271 -2.10 20.87 -6.38
CA TYR A 271 -1.88 20.91 -4.94
C TYR A 271 -3.08 20.49 -4.09
N PRO A 272 -4.33 20.89 -4.38
CA PRO A 272 -5.48 20.40 -3.62
C PRO A 272 -5.60 18.88 -3.65
N VAL A 273 -5.41 18.26 -4.82
CA VAL A 273 -5.45 16.79 -4.97
C VAL A 273 -4.31 16.13 -4.19
N LEU A 274 -3.10 16.68 -4.27
CA LEU A 274 -1.95 16.18 -3.50
C LEU A 274 -2.21 16.24 -2.00
N MET A 275 -2.69 17.40 -1.50
CA MET A 275 -3.00 17.57 -0.09
C MET A 275 -4.10 16.63 0.39
N GLY A 276 -5.17 16.46 -0.41
CA GLY A 276 -6.26 15.53 -0.08
C GLY A 276 -5.78 14.09 0.01
N ILE A 277 -4.95 13.63 -0.94
CA ILE A 277 -4.40 12.27 -0.94
C ILE A 277 -3.44 12.06 0.22
N LEU A 278 -2.58 13.02 0.52
CA LEU A 278 -1.61 12.92 1.63
C LEU A 278 -2.32 12.94 2.98
N LEU A 279 -3.39 13.72 3.13
CA LEU A 279 -4.24 13.69 4.33
C LEU A 279 -4.90 12.32 4.49
N LEU A 280 -5.51 11.78 3.42
CA LEU A 280 -6.08 10.44 3.44
C LEU A 280 -5.03 9.38 3.77
N GLY A 281 -3.85 9.43 3.13
CA GLY A 281 -2.75 8.52 3.41
C GLY A 281 -2.32 8.55 4.87
N SER A 282 -2.19 9.74 5.45
CA SER A 282 -1.89 9.93 6.87
C SER A 282 -2.98 9.35 7.78
N ALA A 283 -4.25 9.58 7.44
CA ALA A 283 -5.37 9.00 8.16
C ALA A 283 -5.40 7.46 8.05
N MET A 284 -5.11 6.90 6.87
CA MET A 284 -5.01 5.45 6.68
C MET A 284 -3.89 4.83 7.51
N VAL A 285 -2.71 5.47 7.58
CA VAL A 285 -1.61 5.02 8.45
C VAL A 285 -2.06 4.96 9.90
N VAL A 286 -2.75 5.99 10.38
CA VAL A 286 -3.28 6.04 11.76
C VAL A 286 -4.31 4.92 12.00
N VAL A 287 -5.23 4.71 11.06
CA VAL A 287 -6.26 3.65 11.16
C VAL A 287 -5.60 2.26 11.14
N PHE A 288 -4.67 2.01 10.23
CA PHE A 288 -4.00 0.71 10.16
C PHE A 288 -3.12 0.43 11.37
N ASN A 289 -2.46 1.44 11.95
CA ASN A 289 -1.74 1.29 13.20
C ASN A 289 -2.69 0.97 14.36
N LEU A 290 -3.86 1.63 14.44
CA LEU A 290 -4.87 1.30 15.43
C LEU A 290 -5.38 -0.14 15.26
N VAL A 291 -5.62 -0.59 14.02
CA VAL A 291 -5.98 -1.98 13.73
C VAL A 291 -4.87 -2.93 14.19
N ALA A 292 -3.60 -2.59 13.94
CA ALA A 292 -2.47 -3.37 14.41
C ALA A 292 -2.45 -3.46 15.95
N ASP A 293 -2.66 -2.35 16.67
CA ASP A 293 -2.70 -2.32 18.13
C ASP A 293 -3.83 -3.18 18.69
N VAL A 294 -5.02 -3.11 18.09
CA VAL A 294 -6.17 -3.98 18.46
C VAL A 294 -5.84 -5.46 18.23
N VAL A 295 -5.25 -5.79 17.07
CA VAL A 295 -4.83 -7.17 16.77
C VAL A 295 -3.78 -7.66 17.78
N TYR A 296 -2.82 -6.82 18.15
CA TYR A 296 -1.85 -7.12 19.21
C TYR A 296 -2.54 -7.44 20.53
N GLY A 297 -3.45 -6.58 20.99
CA GLY A 297 -4.16 -6.77 22.26
C GLY A 297 -4.99 -8.05 22.30
N ILE A 298 -5.55 -8.48 21.16
CA ILE A 298 -6.31 -9.75 21.05
C ILE A 298 -5.38 -10.97 21.06
N LEU A 299 -4.21 -10.89 20.39
CA LEU A 299 -3.29 -12.02 20.24
C LEU A 299 -2.42 -12.25 21.48
N ASP A 300 -2.02 -11.18 22.16
CA ASP A 300 -1.22 -11.26 23.39
C ASP A 300 -1.89 -10.52 24.55
N PRO A 301 -2.76 -11.21 25.33
CA PRO A 301 -3.46 -10.61 26.46
C PRO A 301 -2.54 -10.21 27.64
N ARG A 302 -1.23 -10.45 27.53
CA ARG A 302 -0.23 -10.02 28.52
C ARG A 302 0.17 -8.55 28.36
N ILE A 303 -0.10 -7.96 27.21
CA ILE A 303 0.14 -6.54 26.94
C ILE A 303 -1.01 -5.75 27.57
N ARG A 304 -0.75 -5.09 28.71
CA ARG A 304 -1.66 -4.10 29.29
C ARG A 304 -1.17 -2.73 28.86
N TYR A 305 -2.02 -2.00 28.17
CA TYR A 305 -1.79 -0.57 27.95
C TYR A 305 -2.06 0.15 29.29
N GLU A 306 -1.01 0.74 29.89
CA GLU A 306 -1.14 1.71 30.98
C GLU A 306 -1.44 3.10 30.41
#